data_7891e87497f5daa862c664ce6a034450
#
_entry.id   7891e87497f5daa862c664ce6a034450
#
_cell.length_a   1.000
_cell.length_b   1.000
_cell.length_c   1.000
_cell.angle_alpha   90.00
_cell.angle_beta   90.00
_cell.angle_gamma   90.00
#
_symmetry.space_group_name_H-M   'P 1'
#
loop_
_entity.id
_entity.type
_entity.pdbx_description
1 polymer ?
#
loop_
_entity_poly.entity_id
_entity_poly.type
_entity_poly.pdbx_seq_one_letter_code
_entity_poly.pdbx_strand_id
1 'polypeptide(L)'
;PPAFCAEAVAGVRTLALRLPDETGARGRGAHRAAAIEWLRGIAADALHWEAPPGREVVLPACYDPSLAPDLDAVAQAVGLPAAEVAARHAASAFTAVVIGFMPGFAYLEGLDPALRVPRRATPRPAVPEGAIAIAGSQTAVYPTPTPGGWSLIGRCPSRLFDPSRPRPALMGEGDAVRFEPIGLAEFE
;
A
#
# COMPACT_ATOMS: atom_id res chain seq x y z
N PRO A 1 -15.19 3.73 17.33
CA PRO A 1 -15.35 5.16 17.12
C PRO A 1 -16.25 5.76 18.21
N PRO A 2 -16.09 7.05 18.58
CA PRO A 2 -16.96 7.70 19.55
C PRO A 2 -18.40 7.83 19.03
N ALA A 3 -19.36 8.02 19.94
CA ALA A 3 -20.81 8.02 19.62
C ALA A 3 -21.24 9.06 18.57
N PHE A 4 -20.46 10.13 18.38
CA PHE A 4 -20.70 11.15 17.33
C PHE A 4 -20.14 10.77 15.95
N CYS A 5 -19.52 9.61 15.79
CA CYS A 5 -18.87 9.17 14.56
C CYS A 5 -19.48 7.83 14.09
N ALA A 6 -20.06 7.81 12.90
CA ALA A 6 -20.62 6.60 12.34
C ALA A 6 -19.53 5.68 11.77
N GLU A 7 -18.44 6.27 11.25
CA GLU A 7 -17.34 5.53 10.66
C GLU A 7 -16.05 6.37 10.69
N ALA A 8 -14.93 5.72 10.93
CA ALA A 8 -13.60 6.31 10.82
C ALA A 8 -12.77 5.51 9.84
N VAL A 9 -12.17 6.19 8.86
CA VAL A 9 -11.34 5.56 7.83
C VAL A 9 -9.97 6.21 7.84
N ALA A 10 -8.95 5.39 8.12
CA ALA A 10 -7.56 5.82 8.08
C ALA A 10 -7.04 5.82 6.64
N GLY A 11 -6.26 6.84 6.31
CA GLY A 11 -5.41 6.88 5.13
C GLY A 11 -3.95 7.08 5.54
N VAL A 12 -3.02 7.09 4.60
CA VAL A 12 -1.57 7.17 4.88
C VAL A 12 -1.20 8.36 5.79
N ARG A 13 -1.86 9.49 5.62
CA ARG A 13 -1.61 10.74 6.38
C ARG A 13 -2.89 11.46 6.77
N THR A 14 -4.02 10.78 6.69
CA THR A 14 -5.33 11.37 6.92
C THR A 14 -6.21 10.44 7.73
N LEU A 15 -7.15 11.00 8.45
CA LEU A 15 -8.23 10.27 9.09
C LEU A 15 -9.54 10.92 8.65
N ALA A 16 -10.37 10.18 7.92
CA ALA A 16 -11.70 10.61 7.54
C ALA A 16 -12.73 10.13 8.55
N LEU A 17 -13.59 11.02 8.99
CA LEU A 17 -14.71 10.70 9.89
C LEU A 17 -16.02 10.92 9.16
N ARG A 18 -16.86 9.89 9.09
CA ARG A 18 -18.24 10.02 8.66
C ARG A 18 -19.12 10.30 9.89
N LEU A 19 -19.68 11.48 9.92
CA LEU A 19 -20.62 11.86 10.97
C LEU A 19 -22.01 11.34 10.60
N PRO A 20 -22.87 11.00 11.62
CA PRO A 20 -24.25 10.60 11.37
C PRO A 20 -25.02 11.69 10.61
N ASP A 21 -25.96 11.26 9.78
CA ASP A 21 -26.90 12.18 9.11
C ASP A 21 -27.84 12.77 10.15
N GLU A 22 -27.65 14.04 10.47
CA GLU A 22 -28.54 14.78 11.36
C GLU A 22 -29.52 15.63 10.55
N THR A 23 -30.78 15.33 10.68
CA THR A 23 -31.89 16.14 10.17
C THR A 23 -32.06 17.38 11.05
N GLY A 24 -31.28 18.43 10.81
CA GLY A 24 -31.39 19.72 11.49
C GLY A 24 -30.09 20.51 11.56
N ALA A 25 -30.18 21.83 11.39
CA ALA A 25 -29.00 22.72 11.37
C ALA A 25 -28.25 22.80 12.70
N ARG A 26 -28.90 22.52 13.83
CA ARG A 26 -28.30 22.59 15.18
C ARG A 26 -27.45 21.37 15.53
N GLY A 27 -27.79 20.18 15.06
CA GLY A 27 -27.07 18.96 15.35
C GLY A 27 -25.72 18.85 14.62
N ARG A 28 -25.67 19.25 13.33
CA ARG A 28 -24.44 19.20 12.51
C ARG A 28 -23.27 19.99 13.11
N GLY A 29 -23.54 21.09 13.79
CA GLY A 29 -22.51 21.91 14.45
C GLY A 29 -21.88 21.24 15.67
N ALA A 30 -22.70 20.55 16.47
CA ALA A 30 -22.24 19.89 17.68
C ALA A 30 -21.36 18.67 17.39
N HIS A 31 -21.75 17.80 16.46
CA HIS A 31 -20.94 16.63 16.07
C HIS A 31 -19.64 17.04 15.40
N ARG A 32 -19.66 18.09 14.58
CA ARG A 32 -18.44 18.63 13.98
C ARG A 32 -17.47 19.17 15.03
N ALA A 33 -17.96 19.91 16.03
CA ALA A 33 -17.14 20.43 17.11
C ALA A 33 -16.53 19.28 17.94
N ALA A 34 -17.35 18.30 18.33
CA ALA A 34 -16.90 17.11 19.04
C ALA A 34 -15.87 16.30 18.24
N ALA A 35 -16.05 16.16 16.91
CA ALA A 35 -15.09 15.48 16.05
C ALA A 35 -13.75 16.21 15.99
N ILE A 36 -13.74 17.54 15.92
CA ILE A 36 -12.52 18.36 15.93
C ILE A 36 -11.75 18.20 17.24
N GLU A 37 -12.44 18.29 18.38
CA GLU A 37 -11.81 18.13 19.69
C GLU A 37 -11.25 16.72 19.88
N TRP A 38 -11.98 15.70 19.46
CA TRP A 38 -11.50 14.31 19.50
C TRP A 38 -10.26 14.10 18.62
N LEU A 39 -10.25 14.65 17.39
CA LEU A 39 -9.09 14.57 16.51
C LEU A 39 -7.86 15.29 17.09
N ARG A 40 -8.06 16.43 17.79
CA ARG A 40 -6.96 17.13 18.48
C ARG A 40 -6.40 16.29 19.62
N GLY A 41 -7.26 15.63 20.40
CA GLY A 41 -6.84 14.69 21.45
C GLY A 41 -6.02 13.53 20.89
N ILE A 42 -6.54 12.85 19.86
CA ILE A 42 -5.80 11.74 19.19
C ILE A 42 -4.46 12.22 18.62
N ALA A 43 -4.42 13.40 18.00
CA ALA A 43 -3.16 13.92 17.44
C ALA A 43 -2.12 14.18 18.54
N ALA A 44 -2.54 14.63 19.73
CA ALA A 44 -1.65 14.80 20.87
C ALA A 44 -1.17 13.44 21.42
N ASP A 45 -2.06 12.48 21.58
CA ASP A 45 -1.74 11.14 22.08
C ASP A 45 -0.87 10.36 21.10
N ALA A 46 -1.09 10.52 19.79
CA ALA A 46 -0.35 9.84 18.74
C ALA A 46 1.17 10.20 18.73
N LEU A 47 1.54 11.35 19.29
CA LEU A 47 2.96 11.73 19.46
C LEU A 47 3.71 10.82 20.44
N HIS A 48 2.98 10.12 21.31
CA HIS A 48 3.52 9.24 22.35
C HIS A 48 3.10 7.77 22.17
N TRP A 49 2.37 7.46 21.09
CA TRP A 49 1.88 6.11 20.84
C TRP A 49 2.87 5.33 19.98
N GLU A 50 3.35 4.25 20.52
CA GLU A 50 4.12 3.27 19.75
C GLU A 50 3.18 2.19 19.22
N ALA A 51 3.12 2.06 17.91
CA ALA A 51 2.35 0.99 17.29
C ALA A 51 2.90 -0.37 17.73
N PRO A 52 2.03 -1.33 18.09
CA PRO A 52 2.50 -2.70 18.32
C PRO A 52 3.22 -3.21 17.05
N PRO A 53 4.29 -4.00 17.20
CA PRO A 53 5.01 -4.53 16.06
C PRO A 53 4.05 -5.37 15.20
N GLY A 54 4.01 -5.05 13.90
CA GLY A 54 3.34 -5.87 12.91
C GLY A 54 4.07 -7.20 12.71
N ARG A 55 3.45 -8.11 11.97
CA ARG A 55 4.09 -9.37 11.58
C ARG A 55 5.15 -9.11 10.51
N GLU A 56 6.12 -9.98 10.41
CA GLU A 56 6.99 -10.04 9.24
C GLU A 56 6.30 -10.84 8.14
N VAL A 57 6.22 -10.24 6.95
CA VAL A 57 5.69 -10.87 5.73
C VAL A 57 6.78 -10.85 4.66
N VAL A 58 7.16 -12.02 4.19
CA VAL A 58 8.14 -12.18 3.11
C VAL A 58 7.40 -12.52 1.84
N LEU A 59 7.62 -11.72 0.79
CA LEU A 59 7.01 -11.90 -0.53
C LEU A 59 8.09 -12.31 -1.54
N PRO A 60 8.01 -13.50 -2.14
CA PRO A 60 8.89 -13.86 -3.25
C PRO A 60 8.66 -12.90 -4.42
N ALA A 61 9.72 -12.44 -5.06
CA ALA A 61 9.69 -11.39 -6.07
C ALA A 61 10.57 -11.74 -7.27
N CYS A 62 9.94 -11.97 -8.41
CA CYS A 62 10.64 -12.19 -9.69
C CYS A 62 10.70 -10.88 -10.47
N TYR A 63 11.92 -10.44 -10.77
CA TYR A 63 12.21 -9.21 -11.54
C TYR A 63 12.63 -9.54 -12.98
N ASP A 64 12.31 -10.73 -13.49
CA ASP A 64 12.61 -11.10 -14.87
C ASP A 64 11.93 -10.12 -15.85
N PRO A 65 12.62 -9.68 -16.92
CA PRO A 65 12.07 -8.74 -17.91
C PRO A 65 10.73 -9.17 -18.50
N SER A 66 10.47 -10.47 -18.64
CA SER A 66 9.18 -11.01 -19.10
C SER A 66 8.01 -10.72 -18.16
N LEU A 67 8.30 -10.49 -16.87
CA LEU A 67 7.33 -10.21 -15.80
C LEU A 67 7.37 -8.77 -15.32
N ALA A 68 8.37 -7.98 -15.74
CA ALA A 68 8.68 -6.63 -15.29
C ALA A 68 8.66 -5.60 -16.44
N PRO A 69 7.51 -5.37 -17.10
CA PRO A 69 7.44 -4.63 -18.36
C PRO A 69 7.86 -3.15 -18.27
N ASP A 70 7.96 -2.57 -17.08
CA ASP A 70 8.39 -1.18 -16.90
C ASP A 70 9.77 -1.07 -16.24
N LEU A 71 10.43 -2.17 -15.90
CA LEU A 71 11.68 -2.14 -15.15
C LEU A 71 12.76 -1.32 -15.88
N ASP A 72 12.92 -1.53 -17.19
CA ASP A 72 13.89 -0.77 -18.00
C ASP A 72 13.54 0.72 -18.09
N ALA A 73 12.24 1.04 -18.22
CA ALA A 73 11.80 2.43 -18.26
C ALA A 73 12.03 3.14 -16.91
N VAL A 74 11.80 2.44 -15.79
CA VAL A 74 12.13 2.93 -14.45
C VAL A 74 13.64 3.12 -14.32
N ALA A 75 14.44 2.14 -14.71
CA ALA A 75 15.90 2.19 -14.68
C ALA A 75 16.44 3.42 -15.42
N GLN A 76 15.94 3.66 -16.63
CA GLN A 76 16.27 4.85 -17.42
C GLN A 76 15.85 6.15 -16.70
N ALA A 77 14.64 6.20 -16.15
CA ALA A 77 14.11 7.41 -15.47
C ALA A 77 14.90 7.79 -14.22
N VAL A 78 15.43 6.78 -13.49
CA VAL A 78 16.20 7.01 -12.24
C VAL A 78 17.71 7.00 -12.46
N GLY A 79 18.19 6.71 -13.69
CA GLY A 79 19.61 6.69 -14.03
C GLY A 79 20.39 5.53 -13.41
N LEU A 80 19.74 4.39 -13.18
CA LEU A 80 20.34 3.18 -12.61
C LEU A 80 20.21 1.99 -13.59
N PRO A 81 21.09 0.98 -13.51
CA PRO A 81 20.87 -0.28 -14.20
C PRO A 81 19.61 -0.99 -13.70
N ALA A 82 18.88 -1.71 -14.57
CA ALA A 82 17.66 -2.44 -14.19
C ALA A 82 17.91 -3.44 -13.05
N ALA A 83 19.03 -4.14 -13.06
CA ALA A 83 19.44 -5.04 -11.99
C ALA A 83 19.63 -4.32 -10.64
N GLU A 84 20.14 -3.09 -10.66
CA GLU A 84 20.30 -2.26 -9.45
C GLU A 84 18.94 -1.78 -8.92
N VAL A 85 17.99 -1.42 -9.80
CA VAL A 85 16.61 -1.09 -9.41
C VAL A 85 15.96 -2.27 -8.70
N ALA A 86 16.05 -3.47 -9.26
CA ALA A 86 15.53 -4.70 -8.65
C ALA A 86 16.19 -4.99 -7.29
N ALA A 87 17.51 -4.90 -7.22
CA ALA A 87 18.28 -5.14 -5.99
C ALA A 87 17.91 -4.15 -4.88
N ARG A 88 17.81 -2.85 -5.17
CA ARG A 88 17.43 -1.82 -4.19
C ARG A 88 15.99 -1.97 -3.73
N HIS A 89 15.07 -2.30 -4.63
CA HIS A 89 13.69 -2.59 -4.25
C HIS A 89 13.64 -3.78 -3.29
N ALA A 90 14.31 -4.88 -3.61
CA ALA A 90 14.33 -6.07 -2.76
C ALA A 90 15.03 -5.83 -1.41
N ALA A 91 16.08 -5.00 -1.37
CA ALA A 91 16.80 -4.67 -0.14
C ALA A 91 16.05 -3.68 0.77
N SER A 92 15.01 -3.03 0.28
CA SER A 92 14.23 -2.07 1.06
C SER A 92 13.37 -2.78 2.11
N ALA A 93 13.27 -2.19 3.30
CA ALA A 93 12.35 -2.61 4.34
C ALA A 93 11.05 -1.81 4.21
N PHE A 94 9.94 -2.51 4.07
CA PHE A 94 8.65 -1.87 3.87
C PHE A 94 7.73 -2.05 5.07
N THR A 95 6.80 -1.12 5.22
CA THR A 95 5.68 -1.23 6.17
C THR A 95 4.36 -1.09 5.41
N ALA A 96 3.41 -1.98 5.67
CA ALA A 96 2.06 -1.86 5.16
C ALA A 96 1.31 -0.77 5.93
N VAL A 97 1.15 0.40 5.32
CA VAL A 97 0.61 1.58 6.01
C VAL A 97 -0.91 1.75 5.83
N VAL A 98 -1.46 1.19 4.76
CA VAL A 98 -2.90 1.20 4.49
C VAL A 98 -3.27 -0.06 3.70
N ILE A 99 -4.39 -0.66 4.08
CA ILE A 99 -5.05 -1.70 3.29
C ILE A 99 -6.27 -1.08 2.63
N GLY A 100 -6.35 -1.13 1.29
CA GLY A 100 -7.44 -0.49 0.58
C GLY A 100 -7.35 -0.66 -0.93
N PHE A 101 -8.16 0.08 -1.68
CA PHE A 101 -8.31 -0.05 -3.11
C PHE A 101 -9.08 -1.31 -3.53
N MET A 102 -8.61 -2.50 -3.10
CA MET A 102 -9.28 -3.78 -3.29
C MET A 102 -8.88 -4.78 -2.20
N PRO A 103 -9.62 -5.88 -2.02
CA PRO A 103 -9.27 -6.91 -1.03
C PRO A 103 -7.84 -7.43 -1.23
N GLY A 104 -7.04 -7.38 -0.17
CA GLY A 104 -5.66 -7.84 -0.16
C GLY A 104 -4.61 -6.88 -0.72
N PHE A 105 -5.01 -5.69 -1.20
CA PHE A 105 -4.05 -4.68 -1.65
C PHE A 105 -3.53 -3.89 -0.45
N ALA A 106 -2.20 -3.86 -0.30
CA ALA A 106 -1.48 -3.10 0.71
C ALA A 106 -0.62 -2.02 0.06
N TYR A 107 -0.74 -0.79 0.54
CA TYR A 107 0.20 0.29 0.24
C TYR A 107 1.41 0.15 1.16
N LEU A 108 2.58 -0.06 0.57
CA LEU A 108 3.83 -0.29 1.28
C LEU A 108 4.70 0.97 1.20
N GLU A 109 5.05 1.55 2.35
CA GLU A 109 6.03 2.62 2.47
C GLU A 109 7.41 2.05 2.81
N GLY A 110 8.47 2.79 2.44
CA GLY A 110 9.85 2.39 2.65
C GLY A 110 10.65 2.25 1.34
N LEU A 111 10.05 2.62 0.19
CA LEU A 111 10.75 2.58 -1.09
C LEU A 111 11.99 3.50 -1.06
N ASP A 112 13.14 2.95 -1.47
CA ASP A 112 14.38 3.71 -1.64
C ASP A 112 14.09 5.01 -2.42
N PRO A 113 14.42 6.18 -1.87
CA PRO A 113 14.22 7.47 -2.54
C PRO A 113 14.78 7.54 -3.95
N ALA A 114 15.85 6.80 -4.26
CA ALA A 114 16.44 6.73 -5.59
C ALA A 114 15.56 6.02 -6.63
N LEU A 115 14.54 5.26 -6.20
CA LEU A 115 13.63 4.52 -7.08
C LEU A 115 12.30 5.25 -7.34
N ARG A 116 12.12 6.46 -6.83
CA ARG A 116 10.87 7.19 -6.93
C ARG A 116 10.57 7.64 -8.34
N VAL A 117 9.47 7.15 -8.89
CA VAL A 117 8.94 7.58 -10.18
C VAL A 117 7.47 8.00 -10.04
N PRO A 118 6.99 8.95 -10.84
CA PRO A 118 5.58 9.33 -10.81
C PRO A 118 4.68 8.18 -11.30
N ARG A 119 3.37 8.29 -11.03
CA ARG A 119 2.37 7.44 -11.70
C ARG A 119 2.45 7.67 -13.20
N ARG A 120 2.13 6.63 -13.97
CA ARG A 120 2.01 6.71 -15.43
C ARG A 120 0.93 7.74 -15.81
N ALA A 121 1.20 8.54 -16.83
CA ALA A 121 0.22 9.51 -17.36
C ALA A 121 -1.06 8.80 -17.87
N THR A 122 -0.91 7.62 -18.46
CA THR A 122 -2.03 6.79 -18.90
C THR A 122 -2.00 5.48 -18.12
N PRO A 123 -3.01 5.22 -17.27
CA PRO A 123 -3.15 3.94 -16.57
C PRO A 123 -3.31 2.77 -17.57
N ARG A 124 -2.82 1.59 -17.20
CA ARG A 124 -3.12 0.35 -17.92
C ARG A 124 -4.58 -0.04 -17.69
N PRO A 125 -5.27 -0.54 -18.71
CA PRO A 125 -6.63 -1.08 -18.52
C PRO A 125 -6.63 -2.37 -17.70
N ALA A 126 -5.53 -3.13 -17.71
CA ALA A 126 -5.34 -4.34 -16.94
C ALA A 126 -3.89 -4.45 -16.46
N VAL A 127 -3.72 -4.51 -15.14
CA VAL A 127 -2.49 -4.92 -14.45
C VAL A 127 -2.69 -6.37 -14.04
N PRO A 128 -1.76 -7.29 -14.31
CA PRO A 128 -1.95 -8.69 -13.94
C PRO A 128 -1.85 -8.92 -12.43
N GLU A 129 -2.50 -9.99 -11.95
CA GLU A 129 -2.35 -10.47 -10.58
C GLU A 129 -0.88 -10.72 -10.24
N GLY A 130 -0.48 -10.42 -9.01
CA GLY A 130 0.90 -10.57 -8.54
C GLY A 130 1.85 -9.47 -9.02
N ALA A 131 1.43 -8.52 -9.86
CA ALA A 131 2.31 -7.47 -10.34
C ALA A 131 2.87 -6.65 -9.17
N ILE A 132 4.19 -6.59 -9.04
CA ILE A 132 4.93 -5.71 -8.14
C ILE A 132 5.07 -4.37 -8.82
N ALA A 133 4.64 -3.31 -8.16
CA ALA A 133 4.59 -1.98 -8.79
C ALA A 133 5.05 -0.88 -7.85
N ILE A 134 5.64 0.18 -8.43
CA ILE A 134 6.07 1.37 -7.70
C ILE A 134 5.43 2.64 -8.25
N ALA A 135 5.16 3.59 -7.35
CA ALA A 135 4.76 4.96 -7.70
C ALA A 135 5.00 5.90 -6.53
N GLY A 136 5.57 7.07 -6.79
CA GLY A 136 5.95 8.03 -5.74
C GLY A 136 6.92 7.39 -4.77
N SER A 137 6.58 7.36 -3.49
CA SER A 137 7.38 6.77 -2.40
C SER A 137 6.92 5.36 -1.99
N GLN A 138 6.03 4.74 -2.76
CA GLN A 138 5.36 3.50 -2.37
C GLN A 138 5.60 2.37 -3.35
N THR A 139 5.52 1.14 -2.84
CA THR A 139 5.36 -0.08 -3.62
C THR A 139 4.07 -0.80 -3.23
N ALA A 140 3.61 -1.70 -4.08
CA ALA A 140 2.47 -2.58 -3.81
C ALA A 140 2.55 -3.82 -4.69
N VAL A 141 1.78 -4.85 -4.30
CA VAL A 141 1.52 -6.02 -5.15
C VAL A 141 0.03 -6.09 -5.44
N TYR A 142 -0.34 -6.24 -6.71
CA TYR A 142 -1.73 -6.31 -7.14
C TYR A 142 -2.35 -7.69 -6.85
N PRO A 143 -3.40 -7.80 -6.00
CA PRO A 143 -3.98 -9.09 -5.62
C PRO A 143 -4.78 -9.78 -6.72
N THR A 144 -5.35 -9.00 -7.64
CA THR A 144 -6.17 -9.47 -8.76
C THR A 144 -6.01 -8.55 -9.96
N PRO A 145 -6.35 -9.00 -11.19
CA PRO A 145 -6.30 -8.14 -12.35
C PRO A 145 -7.21 -6.91 -12.20
N THR A 146 -6.65 -5.71 -12.50
CA THR A 146 -7.38 -4.44 -12.34
C THR A 146 -6.71 -3.34 -13.17
N PRO A 147 -7.41 -2.26 -13.53
CA PRO A 147 -6.77 -1.06 -14.05
C PRO A 147 -5.77 -0.47 -13.05
N GLY A 148 -4.63 0.05 -13.53
CA GLY A 148 -3.63 0.65 -12.66
C GLY A 148 -2.61 1.52 -13.38
N GLY A 149 -2.12 2.56 -12.67
CA GLY A 149 -1.18 3.54 -13.22
C GLY A 149 0.21 3.51 -12.58
N TRP A 150 0.57 2.43 -11.88
CA TRP A 150 1.90 2.28 -11.30
C TRP A 150 2.85 1.58 -12.27
N SER A 151 4.15 1.80 -12.13
CA SER A 151 5.18 1.14 -12.94
C SER A 151 5.42 -0.27 -12.45
N LEU A 152 5.26 -1.26 -13.34
CA LEU A 152 5.38 -2.68 -13.02
C LEU A 152 6.85 -3.11 -13.15
N ILE A 153 7.46 -3.47 -12.02
CA ILE A 153 8.89 -3.79 -11.93
C ILE A 153 9.19 -5.27 -11.64
N GLY A 154 8.17 -6.08 -11.45
CA GLY A 154 8.32 -7.50 -11.15
C GLY A 154 7.00 -8.19 -10.91
N ARG A 155 7.08 -9.43 -10.44
CA ARG A 155 5.91 -10.24 -10.11
C ARG A 155 6.13 -11.13 -8.90
N CYS A 156 5.09 -11.24 -8.07
CA CYS A 156 5.01 -12.08 -6.87
C CYS A 156 4.04 -13.23 -7.16
N PRO A 157 4.42 -14.50 -6.93
CA PRO A 157 3.51 -15.64 -7.13
C PRO A 157 2.53 -15.84 -5.96
N SER A 158 2.74 -15.15 -4.84
CA SER A 158 1.92 -15.35 -3.64
C SER A 158 0.49 -14.86 -3.82
N ARG A 159 -0.48 -15.65 -3.39
CA ARG A 159 -1.87 -15.24 -3.31
C ARG A 159 -2.08 -14.29 -2.12
N LEU A 160 -2.36 -13.03 -2.40
CA LEU A 160 -2.45 -11.96 -1.39
C LEU A 160 -3.81 -11.92 -0.68
N PHE A 161 -4.85 -12.46 -1.30
CA PHE A 161 -6.19 -12.52 -0.73
C PHE A 161 -6.84 -13.87 -0.98
N ASP A 162 -7.34 -14.49 0.09
CA ASP A 162 -8.04 -15.77 0.03
C ASP A 162 -9.19 -15.75 1.05
N PRO A 163 -10.46 -15.66 0.60
CA PRO A 163 -11.61 -15.59 1.49
C PRO A 163 -11.85 -16.85 2.31
N SER A 164 -11.21 -17.98 1.97
CA SER A 164 -11.32 -19.22 2.71
C SER A 164 -10.42 -19.27 3.94
N ARG A 165 -9.46 -18.38 4.06
CA ARG A 165 -8.54 -18.32 5.22
C ARG A 165 -9.16 -17.59 6.41
N PRO A 166 -8.84 -17.96 7.65
CA PRO A 166 -9.26 -17.21 8.85
C PRO A 166 -8.85 -15.75 8.81
N ARG A 167 -7.71 -15.44 8.16
CA ARG A 167 -7.25 -14.10 7.79
C ARG A 167 -7.18 -14.03 6.27
N PRO A 168 -8.23 -13.50 5.61
CA PRO A 168 -8.30 -13.49 4.16
C PRO A 168 -7.17 -12.74 3.46
N ALA A 169 -6.78 -11.58 3.99
CA ALA A 169 -5.65 -10.80 3.49
C ALA A 169 -4.32 -11.31 4.07
N LEU A 170 -3.31 -11.48 3.21
CA LEU A 170 -1.97 -11.91 3.61
C LEU A 170 -1.29 -10.85 4.48
N MET A 171 -1.45 -9.58 4.12
CA MET A 171 -0.91 -8.42 4.83
C MET A 171 -1.99 -7.67 5.60
N GLY A 172 -1.60 -7.06 6.72
CA GLY A 172 -2.39 -6.13 7.51
C GLY A 172 -1.65 -4.81 7.74
N GLU A 173 -2.35 -3.79 8.20
CA GLU A 173 -1.72 -2.52 8.58
C GLU A 173 -0.70 -2.74 9.69
N GLY A 174 0.46 -2.09 9.57
CA GLY A 174 1.59 -2.23 10.48
C GLY A 174 2.51 -3.42 10.20
N ASP A 175 2.14 -4.36 9.30
CA ASP A 175 3.01 -5.49 8.98
C ASP A 175 4.31 -5.00 8.31
N ALA A 176 5.45 -5.56 8.75
CA ALA A 176 6.74 -5.38 8.11
C ALA A 176 6.82 -6.30 6.89
N VAL A 177 7.14 -5.74 5.73
CA VAL A 177 7.16 -6.48 4.47
C VAL A 177 8.53 -6.38 3.83
N ARG A 178 9.06 -7.52 3.35
CA ARG A 178 10.26 -7.55 2.52
C ARG A 178 10.06 -8.42 1.30
N PHE A 179 10.75 -8.08 0.25
CA PHE A 179 10.75 -8.87 -0.97
C PHE A 179 11.99 -9.76 -1.03
N GLU A 180 11.78 -11.03 -1.33
CA GLU A 180 12.84 -12.02 -1.51
C GLU A 180 12.98 -12.32 -3.02
N PRO A 181 14.11 -11.95 -3.65
CA PRO A 181 14.31 -12.20 -5.07
C PRO A 181 14.29 -13.70 -5.39
N ILE A 182 13.51 -14.08 -6.38
CA ILE A 182 13.45 -15.44 -6.94
C ILE A 182 13.72 -15.42 -8.44
N GLY A 183 14.20 -16.54 -8.96
CA GLY A 183 14.36 -16.74 -10.39
C GLY A 183 13.05 -17.03 -11.13
N LEU A 184 13.06 -16.92 -12.47
CA LEU A 184 11.90 -17.22 -13.29
C LEU A 184 11.43 -18.67 -13.13
N ALA A 185 12.36 -19.62 -13.05
CA ALA A 185 12.04 -21.04 -12.87
C ALA A 185 11.39 -21.36 -11.51
N GLU A 186 11.59 -20.52 -10.50
CA GLU A 186 10.94 -20.67 -9.21
C GLU A 186 9.58 -19.96 -9.16
N PHE A 187 9.40 -18.97 -10.03
CA PHE A 187 8.13 -18.27 -10.18
C PHE A 187 7.07 -19.12 -10.88
N GLU A 188 7.45 -19.96 -11.87
CA GLU A 188 6.57 -20.86 -12.64
C GLU A 188 6.14 -22.09 -11.83
#